data_9f7a5e5c169e23848e58fd4098f7b2e7
#
_entry.id   9f7a5e5c169e23848e58fd4098f7b2e7
#
_cell.length_a   1.000
_cell.length_b   1.000
_cell.length_c   1.000
_cell.angle_alpha   90.00
_cell.angle_beta   90.00
_cell.angle_gamma   90.00
#
_symmetry.space_group_name_H-M   'P 1'
#
loop_
_entity.id
_entity.type
_entity.pdbx_description
1 polymer ?
#
loop_
_entity_poly.entity_id
_entity_poly.type
_entity_poly.pdbx_seq_one_letter_code
_entity_poly.pdbx_strand_id
1 'polypeptide(L)'
;HIMRRRQRQMCIRDRVYAGLKDFSFLQTPPSNRLNIKSFLKTHTNQLLKEALVREKSRNGQCFIVQNDINKMENLKNEINQLLPEFRIGIAHGKLKKADIQKVMSSFHAGNLDGLICTTIVEMGLDIPNANTMIVINSQNFGLAQLHQLRGRVGRSERQGYCYYLVPNMDIPKLSKDRLASVIKNSKLGEGFLIAQEDLEIRGGGEMLGDKQSGHVENVGMSLYLSMLKSALDNTQESTTINDICLLYTSDAADDA
;
A
#
# COMPACT_ATOMS: atom_id res chain seq x y z
N HIS A 1 -9.47 3.29 16.05
CA HIS A 1 -8.27 2.49 16.37
C HIS A 1 -7.34 2.27 15.17
N ILE A 2 -7.86 2.03 13.98
CA ILE A 2 -7.06 1.77 12.76
C ILE A 2 -6.38 3.04 12.26
N MET A 3 -7.05 4.20 12.28
CA MET A 3 -6.42 5.49 11.95
C MET A 3 -5.26 5.84 12.88
N ARG A 4 -5.41 5.62 14.21
CA ARG A 4 -4.31 5.85 15.19
C ARG A 4 -3.07 4.97 14.93
N ARG A 5 -3.23 3.72 14.47
CA ARG A 5 -2.08 2.87 14.11
C ARG A 5 -1.37 3.35 12.86
N ARG A 6 -2.08 3.83 11.85
CA ARG A 6 -1.47 4.40 10.62
C ARG A 6 -0.72 5.69 10.91
N GLN A 7 -1.28 6.59 11.71
CA GLN A 7 -0.59 7.79 12.17
C GLN A 7 0.66 7.47 12.99
N ARG A 8 0.62 6.48 13.90
CA ARG A 8 1.82 6.04 14.65
C ARG A 8 2.91 5.49 13.74
N GLN A 9 2.59 4.73 12.71
CA GLN A 9 3.60 4.21 11.76
C GLN A 9 4.21 5.33 10.92
N MET A 10 3.43 6.32 10.50
CA MET A 10 3.94 7.52 9.85
C MET A 10 4.87 8.29 10.80
N CYS A 11 4.44 8.63 12.00
CA CYS A 11 5.28 9.33 12.98
C CYS A 11 6.59 8.59 13.33
N ILE A 12 6.59 7.25 13.38
CA ILE A 12 7.82 6.47 13.60
C ILE A 12 8.76 6.62 12.42
N ARG A 13 8.25 6.50 11.20
CA ARG A 13 9.03 6.66 9.96
C ARG A 13 9.64 8.06 9.88
N ASP A 14 8.84 9.09 10.15
CA ASP A 14 9.25 10.49 10.10
C ASP A 14 10.37 10.78 11.10
N ARG A 15 10.31 10.23 12.32
CA ARG A 15 11.37 10.32 13.32
C ARG A 15 12.65 9.61 12.91
N VAL A 16 12.53 8.48 12.20
CA VAL A 16 13.68 7.76 11.64
C VAL A 16 14.38 8.63 10.59
N TYR A 17 13.61 9.25 9.67
CA TYR A 17 14.16 10.14 8.65
C TYR A 17 14.79 11.41 9.22
N ALA A 18 14.24 11.92 10.31
CA ALA A 18 14.82 13.06 11.02
C ALA A 18 16.08 12.69 11.84
N GLY A 19 16.53 11.43 11.82
CA GLY A 19 17.67 10.98 12.60
C GLY A 19 17.43 10.87 14.11
N LEU A 20 16.15 10.95 14.54
CA LEU A 20 15.75 10.91 15.96
C LEU A 20 15.66 9.51 16.55
N LYS A 21 15.77 8.47 15.72
CA LYS A 21 15.76 7.05 16.14
C LYS A 21 16.72 6.23 15.30
N ASP A 22 17.39 5.30 15.97
CA ASP A 22 18.17 4.27 15.29
C ASP A 22 17.25 3.33 14.49
N PHE A 23 17.72 2.92 13.33
CA PHE A 23 16.99 2.00 12.46
C PHE A 23 17.94 1.08 11.71
N SER A 24 17.42 -0.09 11.35
CA SER A 24 18.14 -1.04 10.52
C SER A 24 17.43 -1.25 9.20
N PHE A 25 18.16 -1.25 8.10
CA PHE A 25 17.64 -1.58 6.78
C PHE A 25 17.76 -3.06 6.50
N LEU A 26 16.64 -3.70 6.15
CA LEU A 26 16.62 -5.03 5.56
C LEU A 26 16.80 -4.87 4.04
N GLN A 27 18.06 -4.91 3.58
CA GLN A 27 18.41 -4.64 2.18
C GLN A 27 18.42 -5.91 1.31
N THR A 28 18.65 -7.09 1.92
CA THR A 28 18.78 -8.34 1.18
C THR A 28 17.42 -9.00 1.01
N PRO A 29 16.85 -9.04 -0.20
CA PRO A 29 15.63 -9.79 -0.46
C PRO A 29 15.90 -11.30 -0.44
N PRO A 30 14.88 -12.14 -0.21
CA PRO A 30 14.99 -13.59 -0.38
C PRO A 30 15.47 -13.96 -1.78
N SER A 31 16.41 -14.90 -1.89
CA SER A 31 17.11 -15.24 -3.14
C SER A 31 16.19 -15.73 -4.27
N ASN A 32 15.04 -16.35 -3.94
CA ASN A 32 14.14 -16.98 -4.92
C ASN A 32 12.92 -16.12 -5.28
N ARG A 33 12.89 -14.86 -4.87
CA ARG A 33 11.73 -13.98 -5.14
C ARG A 33 11.94 -13.18 -6.42
N LEU A 34 11.01 -13.37 -7.38
CA LEU A 34 11.00 -12.61 -8.62
C LEU A 34 10.40 -11.20 -8.43
N ASN A 35 10.91 -10.23 -9.18
CA ASN A 35 10.31 -8.90 -9.23
C ASN A 35 8.89 -8.94 -9.79
N ILE A 36 7.97 -8.22 -9.17
CA ILE A 36 6.58 -8.16 -9.60
C ILE A 36 6.48 -7.25 -10.83
N LYS A 37 5.95 -7.78 -11.95
CA LYS A 37 5.68 -6.99 -13.14
C LYS A 37 4.44 -6.12 -12.92
N SER A 38 4.64 -4.80 -12.93
CA SER A 38 3.60 -3.82 -12.65
C SER A 38 3.19 -3.07 -13.92
N PHE A 39 1.88 -2.90 -14.14
CA PHE A 39 1.32 -2.26 -15.33
C PHE A 39 0.26 -1.23 -14.94
N LEU A 40 0.32 -0.04 -15.56
CA LEU A 40 -0.76 0.94 -15.55
C LEU A 40 -1.53 0.81 -16.87
N LYS A 41 -2.81 0.55 -16.80
CA LYS A 41 -3.67 0.35 -17.97
C LYS A 41 -5.07 0.94 -17.74
N THR A 42 -5.74 1.28 -18.83
CA THR A 42 -7.17 1.61 -18.79
C THR A 42 -7.98 0.35 -18.49
N HIS A 43 -8.98 0.49 -17.63
CA HIS A 43 -9.90 -0.60 -17.29
C HIS A 43 -10.74 -0.97 -18.53
N THR A 44 -10.61 -2.20 -18.99
CA THR A 44 -11.42 -2.80 -20.06
C THR A 44 -11.74 -4.24 -19.69
N ASN A 45 -12.93 -4.71 -20.11
CA ASN A 45 -13.36 -6.09 -19.86
C ASN A 45 -12.42 -7.11 -20.49
N GLN A 46 -11.85 -6.78 -21.65
CA GLN A 46 -10.88 -7.64 -22.33
C GLN A 46 -9.61 -7.82 -21.51
N LEU A 47 -9.03 -6.72 -21.02
CA LEU A 47 -7.82 -6.76 -20.18
C LEU A 47 -8.07 -7.51 -18.88
N LEU A 48 -9.22 -7.27 -18.24
CA LEU A 48 -9.62 -7.97 -17.03
C LEU A 48 -9.71 -9.48 -17.30
N LYS A 49 -10.41 -9.88 -18.36
CA LYS A 49 -10.50 -11.29 -18.79
C LYS A 49 -9.11 -11.90 -19.04
N GLU A 50 -8.25 -11.24 -19.80
CA GLU A 50 -6.90 -11.72 -20.09
C GLU A 50 -6.06 -11.94 -18.83
N ALA A 51 -6.11 -11.01 -17.88
CA ALA A 51 -5.39 -11.13 -16.61
C ALA A 51 -5.88 -12.31 -15.77
N LEU A 52 -7.21 -12.50 -15.68
CA LEU A 52 -7.83 -13.59 -14.94
C LEU A 52 -7.56 -14.96 -15.59
N VAL A 53 -7.70 -15.07 -16.92
CA VAL A 53 -7.42 -16.31 -17.68
C VAL A 53 -5.96 -16.70 -17.53
N ARG A 54 -5.03 -15.74 -17.66
CA ARG A 54 -3.59 -15.99 -17.46
C ARG A 54 -3.31 -16.59 -16.10
N GLU A 55 -3.93 -16.07 -15.05
CA GLU A 55 -3.71 -16.59 -13.70
C GLU A 55 -4.33 -17.97 -13.51
N LYS A 56 -5.55 -18.18 -13.99
CA LYS A 56 -6.24 -19.46 -13.94
C LYS A 56 -5.48 -20.54 -14.69
N SER A 57 -4.93 -20.24 -15.89
CA SER A 57 -4.15 -21.19 -16.69
C SER A 57 -2.87 -21.67 -15.98
N ARG A 58 -2.38 -20.90 -15.01
CA ARG A 58 -1.21 -21.26 -14.18
C ARG A 58 -1.59 -21.94 -12.85
N ASN A 59 -2.86 -22.24 -12.62
CA ASN A 59 -3.40 -22.69 -11.33
C ASN A 59 -3.06 -21.72 -10.18
N GLY A 60 -3.02 -20.40 -10.47
CA GLY A 60 -2.82 -19.37 -9.49
C GLY A 60 -4.13 -18.70 -9.10
N GLN A 61 -4.04 -17.76 -8.16
CA GLN A 61 -5.17 -17.01 -7.62
C GLN A 61 -4.96 -15.51 -7.80
N CYS A 62 -6.07 -14.75 -7.89
CA CYS A 62 -6.04 -13.30 -8.05
C CYS A 62 -6.65 -12.59 -6.87
N PHE A 63 -6.02 -11.47 -6.47
CA PHE A 63 -6.68 -10.45 -5.68
C PHE A 63 -7.21 -9.34 -6.60
N ILE A 64 -8.44 -8.91 -6.37
CA ILE A 64 -9.08 -7.80 -7.08
C ILE A 64 -9.50 -6.77 -6.04
N VAL A 65 -8.82 -5.64 -6.02
CA VAL A 65 -9.03 -4.58 -5.03
C VAL A 65 -9.99 -3.53 -5.60
N GLN A 66 -11.11 -3.33 -4.90
CA GLN A 66 -12.12 -2.33 -5.20
C GLN A 66 -12.53 -1.60 -3.91
N ASN A 67 -12.31 -0.27 -3.85
CA ASN A 67 -12.62 0.50 -2.64
C ASN A 67 -14.11 0.75 -2.42
N ASP A 68 -14.89 0.76 -3.49
CA ASP A 68 -16.32 0.98 -3.41
C ASP A 68 -17.06 -0.34 -3.22
N ILE A 69 -17.56 -0.57 -2.00
CA ILE A 69 -18.28 -1.79 -1.62
C ILE A 69 -19.52 -1.99 -2.50
N ASN A 70 -20.22 -0.90 -2.86
CA ASN A 70 -21.44 -0.97 -3.66
C ASN A 70 -21.20 -1.49 -5.09
N LYS A 71 -19.95 -1.35 -5.59
CA LYS A 71 -19.56 -1.81 -6.93
C LYS A 71 -19.00 -3.22 -6.95
N MET A 72 -18.77 -3.85 -5.78
CA MET A 72 -18.15 -5.17 -5.72
C MET A 72 -19.05 -6.27 -6.30
N GLU A 73 -20.34 -6.25 -6.00
CA GLU A 73 -21.27 -7.23 -6.56
C GLU A 73 -21.42 -7.05 -8.08
N ASN A 74 -21.46 -5.81 -8.57
CA ASN A 74 -21.49 -5.54 -10.01
C ASN A 74 -20.23 -6.07 -10.70
N LEU A 75 -19.07 -5.83 -10.11
CA LEU A 75 -17.79 -6.34 -10.61
C LEU A 75 -17.76 -7.89 -10.61
N LYS A 76 -18.29 -8.53 -9.57
CA LYS A 76 -18.43 -9.98 -9.51
C LYS A 76 -19.31 -10.51 -10.63
N ASN A 77 -20.47 -9.87 -10.85
CA ASN A 77 -21.40 -10.25 -11.92
C ASN A 77 -20.76 -10.07 -13.30
N GLU A 78 -20.05 -8.98 -13.52
CA GLU A 78 -19.28 -8.72 -14.74
C GLU A 78 -18.25 -9.83 -14.99
N ILE A 79 -17.48 -10.21 -14.00
CA ILE A 79 -16.48 -11.29 -14.13
C ILE A 79 -17.16 -12.64 -14.36
N ASN A 80 -18.26 -12.93 -13.69
CA ASN A 80 -19.02 -14.16 -13.91
C ASN A 80 -19.61 -14.24 -15.35
N GLN A 81 -19.98 -13.10 -15.94
CA GLN A 81 -20.41 -13.05 -17.34
C GLN A 81 -19.24 -13.27 -18.30
N LEU A 82 -18.07 -12.70 -18.01
CA LEU A 82 -16.86 -12.83 -18.83
C LEU A 82 -16.23 -14.23 -18.74
N LEU A 83 -16.29 -14.85 -17.56
CA LEU A 83 -15.67 -16.12 -17.21
C LEU A 83 -16.57 -16.91 -16.23
N PRO A 84 -17.59 -17.62 -16.71
CA PRO A 84 -18.53 -18.35 -15.83
C PRO A 84 -17.88 -19.39 -14.92
N GLU A 85 -16.75 -19.95 -15.34
CA GLU A 85 -16.01 -20.96 -14.58
C GLU A 85 -15.04 -20.36 -13.53
N PHE A 86 -14.98 -19.03 -13.41
CA PHE A 86 -14.05 -18.37 -12.49
C PHE A 86 -14.73 -18.15 -11.13
N ARG A 87 -14.29 -18.88 -10.11
CA ARG A 87 -14.89 -18.88 -8.77
C ARG A 87 -14.42 -17.67 -7.99
N ILE A 88 -15.32 -16.72 -7.69
CA ILE A 88 -14.99 -15.46 -7.01
C ILE A 88 -15.68 -15.35 -5.66
N GLY A 89 -14.90 -14.98 -4.64
CA GLY A 89 -15.37 -14.53 -3.33
C GLY A 89 -15.34 -13.00 -3.20
N ILE A 90 -16.14 -12.47 -2.29
CA ILE A 90 -16.11 -11.05 -1.88
C ILE A 90 -15.81 -10.98 -0.39
N ALA A 91 -14.86 -10.10 0.00
CA ALA A 91 -14.53 -9.83 1.38
C ALA A 91 -14.34 -8.31 1.63
N HIS A 92 -15.13 -7.74 2.52
CA HIS A 92 -15.03 -6.33 2.91
C HIS A 92 -15.40 -6.12 4.39
N GLY A 93 -15.00 -4.99 4.96
CA GLY A 93 -15.12 -4.73 6.40
C GLY A 93 -16.55 -4.61 6.94
N LYS A 94 -17.57 -4.49 6.08
CA LYS A 94 -18.99 -4.50 6.50
C LYS A 94 -19.58 -5.90 6.67
N LEU A 95 -18.90 -6.95 6.20
CA LEU A 95 -19.34 -8.33 6.40
C LEU A 95 -19.10 -8.77 7.85
N LYS A 96 -19.90 -9.74 8.31
CA LYS A 96 -19.68 -10.38 9.61
C LYS A 96 -18.32 -11.10 9.61
N LYS A 97 -17.63 -11.06 10.75
CA LYS A 97 -16.30 -11.72 10.87
C LYS A 97 -16.31 -13.19 10.45
N ALA A 98 -17.40 -13.92 10.78
CA ALA A 98 -17.56 -15.33 10.39
C ALA A 98 -17.62 -15.53 8.87
N ASP A 99 -18.31 -14.64 8.15
CA ASP A 99 -18.42 -14.72 6.69
C ASP A 99 -17.10 -14.37 6.02
N ILE A 100 -16.40 -13.34 6.51
CA ILE A 100 -15.05 -13.02 6.06
C ILE A 100 -14.13 -14.22 6.24
N GLN A 101 -14.16 -14.85 7.42
CA GLN A 101 -13.33 -16.01 7.71
C GLN A 101 -13.62 -17.21 6.80
N LYS A 102 -14.90 -17.50 6.51
CA LYS A 102 -15.30 -18.54 5.55
C LYS A 102 -14.75 -18.29 4.15
N VAL A 103 -14.93 -17.05 3.62
CA VAL A 103 -14.43 -16.69 2.29
C VAL A 103 -12.91 -16.78 2.24
N MET A 104 -12.24 -16.29 3.29
CA MET A 104 -10.77 -16.32 3.37
C MET A 104 -10.24 -17.75 3.44
N SER A 105 -10.87 -18.62 4.25
CA SER A 105 -10.49 -20.05 4.33
C SER A 105 -10.70 -20.76 2.98
N SER A 106 -11.81 -20.46 2.27
CA SER A 106 -12.07 -21.01 0.93
C SER A 106 -11.04 -20.52 -0.08
N PHE A 107 -10.64 -19.25 0.00
CA PHE A 107 -9.61 -18.70 -0.88
C PHE A 107 -8.24 -19.30 -0.59
N HIS A 108 -7.86 -19.43 0.68
CA HIS A 108 -6.61 -20.07 1.09
C HIS A 108 -6.55 -21.55 0.66
N ALA A 109 -7.66 -22.27 0.77
CA ALA A 109 -7.77 -23.67 0.36
C ALA A 109 -7.75 -23.87 -1.18
N GLY A 110 -7.74 -22.78 -2.01
CA GLY A 110 -7.79 -22.88 -3.45
C GLY A 110 -9.18 -23.16 -4.04
N ASN A 111 -10.24 -23.10 -3.23
CA ASN A 111 -11.61 -23.29 -3.69
C ASN A 111 -12.15 -22.08 -4.46
N LEU A 112 -11.47 -20.92 -4.36
CA LEU A 112 -11.76 -19.71 -5.09
C LEU A 112 -10.56 -19.34 -5.96
N ASP A 113 -10.82 -18.92 -7.19
CA ASP A 113 -9.81 -18.50 -8.16
C ASP A 113 -9.48 -17.00 -7.99
N GLY A 114 -10.43 -16.21 -7.47
CA GLY A 114 -10.27 -14.78 -7.20
C GLY A 114 -10.98 -14.30 -5.95
N LEU A 115 -10.45 -13.22 -5.37
CA LEU A 115 -11.04 -12.54 -4.22
C LEU A 115 -11.17 -11.05 -4.50
N ILE A 116 -12.40 -10.55 -4.51
CA ILE A 116 -12.69 -9.10 -4.55
C ILE A 116 -12.69 -8.58 -3.10
N CYS A 117 -11.90 -7.53 -2.83
CA CYS A 117 -11.80 -6.97 -1.48
C CYS A 117 -11.51 -5.47 -1.48
N THR A 118 -11.79 -4.79 -0.36
CA THR A 118 -11.50 -3.35 -0.20
C THR A 118 -10.03 -3.08 0.04
N THR A 119 -9.46 -3.66 1.08
CA THR A 119 -8.04 -3.57 1.44
C THR A 119 -7.60 -4.91 2.03
N ILE A 120 -6.56 -5.51 1.44
CA ILE A 120 -6.00 -6.79 1.89
C ILE A 120 -5.02 -6.56 3.04
N VAL A 121 -4.53 -5.33 3.18
CA VAL A 121 -3.44 -4.96 4.11
C VAL A 121 -3.80 -5.24 5.57
N GLU A 122 -5.08 -5.17 5.89
CA GLU A 122 -5.57 -5.34 7.26
C GLU A 122 -5.71 -6.81 7.67
N MET A 123 -5.77 -7.73 6.70
CA MET A 123 -6.03 -9.14 6.97
C MET A 123 -4.77 -9.97 7.28
N GLY A 124 -3.57 -9.43 7.07
CA GLY A 124 -2.29 -10.07 7.44
C GLY A 124 -2.04 -11.44 6.79
N LEU A 125 -2.80 -11.80 5.75
CA LEU A 125 -2.78 -13.14 5.17
C LEU A 125 -1.64 -13.30 4.17
N ASP A 126 -0.96 -14.42 4.30
CA ASP A 126 -0.01 -14.91 3.32
C ASP A 126 -0.67 -16.00 2.47
N ILE A 127 -0.88 -15.73 1.18
CA ILE A 127 -1.47 -16.68 0.24
C ILE A 127 -0.46 -16.90 -0.89
N PRO A 128 0.31 -18.00 -0.81
CA PRO A 128 1.42 -18.26 -1.74
C PRO A 128 0.97 -18.36 -3.20
N ASN A 129 -0.25 -18.84 -3.46
CA ASN A 129 -0.80 -19.02 -4.80
C ASN A 129 -1.38 -17.76 -5.41
N ALA A 130 -1.53 -16.66 -4.64
CA ALA A 130 -2.01 -15.40 -5.16
C ALA A 130 -0.86 -14.62 -5.83
N ASN A 131 -0.72 -14.77 -7.14
CA ASN A 131 0.36 -14.17 -7.91
C ASN A 131 -0.09 -12.99 -8.76
N THR A 132 -1.38 -12.72 -8.89
CA THR A 132 -1.89 -11.56 -9.62
C THR A 132 -2.71 -10.65 -8.70
N MET A 133 -2.37 -9.35 -8.75
CA MET A 133 -3.09 -8.25 -8.11
C MET A 133 -3.71 -7.36 -9.18
N ILE A 134 -5.00 -7.08 -9.06
CA ILE A 134 -5.72 -6.13 -9.93
C ILE A 134 -6.30 -5.05 -9.02
N VAL A 135 -5.90 -3.80 -9.23
CA VAL A 135 -6.37 -2.65 -8.44
C VAL A 135 -7.27 -1.80 -9.33
N ILE A 136 -8.58 -1.84 -9.05
CA ILE A 136 -9.58 -1.07 -9.79
C ILE A 136 -9.60 0.38 -9.26
N ASN A 137 -9.71 1.36 -10.17
CA ASN A 137 -9.67 2.78 -9.84
C ASN A 137 -8.42 3.15 -9.03
N SER A 138 -7.25 2.69 -9.49
CA SER A 138 -5.98 2.81 -8.78
C SER A 138 -5.55 4.25 -8.51
N GLN A 139 -6.07 5.25 -9.24
CA GLN A 139 -5.85 6.67 -9.01
C GLN A 139 -6.33 7.16 -7.63
N ASN A 140 -7.25 6.43 -7.00
CA ASN A 140 -7.83 6.77 -5.70
C ASN A 140 -7.00 6.25 -4.51
N PHE A 141 -5.89 5.56 -4.78
CA PHE A 141 -5.04 4.99 -3.74
C PHE A 141 -3.80 5.86 -3.50
N GLY A 142 -3.35 5.89 -2.26
CA GLY A 142 -2.07 6.49 -1.90
C GLY A 142 -0.88 5.63 -2.35
N LEU A 143 0.30 6.26 -2.54
CA LEU A 143 1.52 5.58 -2.98
C LEU A 143 1.90 4.41 -2.07
N ALA A 144 1.92 4.64 -0.76
CA ALA A 144 2.20 3.60 0.23
C ALA A 144 1.19 2.44 0.19
N GLN A 145 -0.11 2.72 -0.07
CA GLN A 145 -1.13 1.68 -0.20
C GLN A 145 -0.89 0.82 -1.45
N LEU A 146 -0.61 1.45 -2.60
CA LEU A 146 -0.30 0.74 -3.84
C LEU A 146 0.91 -0.17 -3.69
N HIS A 147 1.98 0.33 -3.04
CA HIS A 147 3.17 -0.46 -2.73
C HIS A 147 2.86 -1.65 -1.81
N GLN A 148 2.09 -1.43 -0.74
CA GLN A 148 1.70 -2.51 0.18
C GLN A 148 0.83 -3.57 -0.51
N LEU A 149 -0.12 -3.16 -1.37
CA LEU A 149 -0.93 -4.08 -2.17
C LEU A 149 -0.05 -4.91 -3.10
N ARG A 150 0.86 -4.28 -3.85
CA ARG A 150 1.81 -4.99 -4.70
C ARG A 150 2.62 -6.03 -3.92
N GLY A 151 3.06 -5.70 -2.71
CA GLY A 151 3.82 -6.60 -1.84
C GLY A 151 3.05 -7.83 -1.34
N ARG A 152 1.74 -7.91 -1.60
CA ARG A 152 0.90 -9.07 -1.21
C ARG A 152 0.90 -10.21 -2.21
N VAL A 153 1.37 -9.99 -3.44
CA VAL A 153 1.48 -11.02 -4.49
C VAL A 153 2.94 -11.33 -4.81
N GLY A 154 3.17 -12.39 -5.57
CA GLY A 154 4.51 -12.80 -5.98
C GLY A 154 5.39 -13.21 -4.79
N ARG A 155 4.84 -13.94 -3.83
CA ARG A 155 5.55 -14.48 -2.66
C ARG A 155 6.09 -15.88 -2.87
N SER A 156 5.74 -16.49 -3.99
CA SER A 156 6.25 -17.76 -4.47
C SER A 156 7.34 -17.57 -5.52
N GLU A 157 7.93 -18.64 -6.01
CA GLU A 157 8.87 -18.64 -7.13
C GLU A 157 8.22 -18.30 -8.48
N ARG A 158 6.89 -18.14 -8.51
CA ARG A 158 6.14 -17.78 -9.71
C ARG A 158 6.17 -16.28 -9.95
N GLN A 159 6.22 -15.88 -11.22
CA GLN A 159 6.17 -14.48 -11.62
C GLN A 159 4.88 -13.80 -11.13
N GLY A 160 5.01 -12.79 -10.26
CA GLY A 160 3.91 -11.94 -9.81
C GLY A 160 3.55 -10.85 -10.81
N TYR A 161 2.27 -10.51 -10.90
CA TYR A 161 1.73 -9.45 -11.75
C TYR A 161 0.88 -8.49 -10.93
N CYS A 162 1.02 -7.18 -11.18
CA CYS A 162 0.19 -6.16 -10.56
C CYS A 162 -0.36 -5.21 -11.63
N TYR A 163 -1.68 -5.18 -11.78
CA TYR A 163 -2.37 -4.32 -12.73
C TYR A 163 -3.03 -3.16 -11.98
N TYR A 164 -2.56 -1.94 -12.24
CA TYR A 164 -3.18 -0.72 -11.79
C TYR A 164 -4.13 -0.22 -12.88
N LEU A 165 -5.44 -0.37 -12.64
CA LEU A 165 -6.46 -0.02 -13.62
C LEU A 165 -7.07 1.33 -13.29
N VAL A 166 -7.14 2.20 -14.30
CA VAL A 166 -7.78 3.51 -14.24
C VAL A 166 -8.94 3.58 -15.24
N PRO A 167 -10.00 4.38 -14.98
CA PRO A 167 -11.14 4.46 -15.90
C PRO A 167 -10.74 5.04 -17.26
N ASN A 168 -9.84 6.03 -17.27
CA ASN A 168 -9.21 6.61 -18.45
C ASN A 168 -7.81 7.10 -18.07
N MET A 169 -6.98 7.46 -19.05
CA MET A 169 -5.64 7.98 -18.79
C MET A 169 -5.61 9.48 -18.45
N ASP A 170 -6.75 10.15 -18.48
CA ASP A 170 -6.90 11.53 -18.05
C ASP A 170 -7.24 11.61 -16.55
N ILE A 171 -6.22 11.34 -15.74
CA ILE A 171 -6.28 11.41 -14.27
C ILE A 171 -5.42 12.58 -13.78
N PRO A 172 -5.70 13.12 -12.57
CA PRO A 172 -4.93 14.20 -11.99
C PRO A 172 -3.43 13.91 -11.98
N LYS A 173 -2.61 14.96 -12.22
CA LYS A 173 -1.14 14.84 -12.27
C LYS A 173 -0.57 14.13 -11.04
N LEU A 174 -1.01 14.53 -9.85
CA LEU A 174 -0.58 13.90 -8.59
C LEU A 174 -0.83 12.38 -8.55
N SER A 175 -1.94 11.91 -9.14
CA SER A 175 -2.25 10.48 -9.23
C SER A 175 -1.37 9.78 -10.28
N LYS A 176 -1.06 10.47 -11.41
CA LYS A 176 -0.10 9.96 -12.40
C LYS A 176 1.28 9.78 -11.80
N ASP A 177 1.77 10.78 -11.06
CA ASP A 177 3.10 10.76 -10.44
C ASP A 177 3.21 9.62 -9.42
N ARG A 178 2.18 9.41 -8.57
CA ARG A 178 2.14 8.27 -7.63
C ARG A 178 2.17 6.91 -8.34
N LEU A 179 1.36 6.74 -9.39
CA LEU A 179 1.31 5.49 -10.16
C LEU A 179 2.61 5.24 -10.91
N ALA A 180 3.21 6.28 -11.49
CA ALA A 180 4.50 6.20 -12.16
C ALA A 180 5.61 5.80 -11.16
N SER A 181 5.62 6.38 -9.97
CA SER A 181 6.57 6.04 -8.90
C SER A 181 6.49 4.56 -8.51
N VAL A 182 5.27 4.04 -8.24
CA VAL A 182 5.11 2.61 -7.89
C VAL A 182 5.60 1.68 -9.00
N ILE A 183 5.41 2.04 -10.26
CA ILE A 183 5.83 1.22 -11.40
C ILE A 183 7.35 1.28 -11.60
N LYS A 184 7.94 2.49 -11.52
CA LYS A 184 9.37 2.71 -11.64
C LYS A 184 10.15 1.96 -10.57
N ASN A 185 9.72 2.07 -9.31
CA ASN A 185 10.34 1.42 -8.15
C ASN A 185 9.77 0.01 -7.94
N SER A 186 9.96 -0.87 -8.93
CA SER A 186 9.37 -2.22 -8.92
C SER A 186 10.31 -3.31 -8.40
N LYS A 187 11.58 -3.00 -8.12
CA LYS A 187 12.54 -3.96 -7.60
C LYS A 187 12.29 -4.27 -6.13
N LEU A 188 12.75 -5.44 -5.72
CA LEU A 188 12.70 -5.86 -4.32
C LEU A 188 13.66 -4.97 -3.48
N GLY A 189 13.19 -4.53 -2.31
CA GLY A 189 13.98 -3.67 -1.41
C GLY A 189 13.77 -2.15 -1.61
N GLU A 190 13.11 -1.69 -2.70
CA GLU A 190 12.90 -0.26 -2.98
C GLU A 190 11.81 0.42 -2.13
N GLY A 191 11.30 -0.25 -1.09
CA GLY A 191 10.28 0.31 -0.20
C GLY A 191 10.70 1.63 0.47
N PHE A 192 12.01 1.80 0.70
CA PHE A 192 12.56 3.05 1.24
C PHE A 192 12.45 4.20 0.22
N LEU A 193 12.84 3.96 -1.03
CA LEU A 193 12.73 4.96 -2.11
C LEU A 193 11.29 5.39 -2.32
N ILE A 194 10.34 4.44 -2.31
CA ILE A 194 8.91 4.74 -2.42
C ILE A 194 8.43 5.59 -1.23
N ALA A 195 8.94 5.35 -0.03
CA ALA A 195 8.59 6.16 1.13
C ALA A 195 9.14 7.58 1.03
N GLN A 196 10.34 7.76 0.48
CA GLN A 196 10.93 9.05 0.22
C GLN A 196 10.14 9.81 -0.87
N GLU A 197 9.83 9.15 -2.00
CA GLU A 197 9.02 9.74 -3.06
C GLU A 197 7.59 10.10 -2.58
N ASP A 198 6.98 9.30 -1.66
CA ASP A 198 5.67 9.63 -1.07
C ASP A 198 5.73 10.95 -0.28
N LEU A 199 6.83 11.21 0.43
CA LEU A 199 7.06 12.47 1.13
C LEU A 199 7.24 13.64 0.16
N GLU A 200 8.02 13.46 -0.89
CA GLU A 200 8.26 14.48 -1.92
C GLU A 200 6.96 14.84 -2.66
N ILE A 201 6.17 13.83 -3.07
CA ILE A 201 4.88 14.03 -3.77
C ILE A 201 3.85 14.77 -2.87
N ARG A 202 3.91 14.55 -1.56
CA ARG A 202 3.05 15.26 -0.57
C ARG A 202 3.57 16.65 -0.21
N GLY A 203 4.71 17.08 -0.77
CA GLY A 203 5.32 18.37 -0.46
C GLY A 203 5.92 18.45 0.94
N GLY A 204 6.13 17.34 1.64
CA GLY A 204 6.70 17.31 3.00
C GLY A 204 5.88 18.01 4.09
N GLY A 205 4.77 18.63 3.72
CA GLY A 205 3.98 19.51 4.59
C GLY A 205 3.19 18.82 5.69
N GLU A 206 2.86 17.53 5.50
CA GLU A 206 2.17 16.75 6.54
C GLU A 206 3.10 16.32 7.69
N MET A 207 4.42 16.48 7.58
CA MET A 207 5.36 16.10 8.65
C MET A 207 5.36 17.08 9.83
N LEU A 208 4.99 18.34 9.61
CA LEU A 208 5.14 19.43 10.60
C LEU A 208 3.91 20.34 10.73
N GLY A 209 2.77 19.95 10.13
CA GLY A 209 1.50 20.69 10.16
C GLY A 209 1.33 21.65 8.99
N ASP A 210 0.08 21.98 8.68
CA ASP A 210 -0.40 22.72 7.49
C ASP A 210 0.27 24.08 7.22
N LYS A 211 0.96 24.65 8.22
CA LYS A 211 1.57 26.00 8.12
C LYS A 211 3.01 26.00 7.60
N GLN A 212 3.66 24.82 7.39
CA GLN A 212 5.07 24.74 7.01
C GLN A 212 5.35 24.09 5.65
N SER A 213 4.30 23.67 4.92
CA SER A 213 4.42 23.03 3.60
C SER A 213 5.20 23.82 2.55
N GLY A 214 5.13 25.15 2.59
CA GLY A 214 5.82 26.01 1.62
C GLY A 214 7.36 26.06 1.76
N HIS A 215 7.92 25.75 2.93
CA HIS A 215 9.37 25.82 3.15
C HIS A 215 10.12 24.62 2.59
N VAL A 216 9.52 23.42 2.63
CA VAL A 216 10.15 22.17 2.14
C VAL A 216 10.21 22.14 0.61
N GLU A 217 9.20 22.66 -0.07
CA GLU A 217 9.20 22.80 -1.54
C GLU A 217 10.31 23.71 -2.06
N ASN A 218 10.61 24.80 -1.32
CA ASN A 218 11.59 25.79 -1.75
C ASN A 218 13.04 25.39 -1.46
N VAL A 219 13.28 24.57 -0.46
CA VAL A 219 14.63 24.27 0.08
C VAL A 219 15.11 22.87 -0.29
N GLY A 220 14.22 21.97 -0.63
CA GLY A 220 14.49 20.55 -0.85
C GLY A 220 14.59 19.75 0.46
N MET A 221 14.16 18.51 0.43
CA MET A 221 14.04 17.65 1.62
C MET A 221 15.38 17.41 2.33
N SER A 222 16.46 17.22 1.60
CA SER A 222 17.78 16.94 2.20
C SER A 222 18.32 18.12 3.01
N LEU A 223 18.19 19.33 2.48
CA LEU A 223 18.64 20.54 3.17
C LEU A 223 17.72 20.85 4.35
N TYR A 224 16.41 20.68 4.20
CA TYR A 224 15.45 20.81 5.30
C TYR A 224 15.77 19.87 6.46
N LEU A 225 16.03 18.60 6.21
CA LEU A 225 16.41 17.62 7.24
C LEU A 225 17.77 17.96 7.90
N SER A 226 18.74 18.49 7.14
CA SER A 226 20.00 18.95 7.70
C SER A 226 19.83 20.17 8.62
N MET A 227 18.97 21.12 8.23
CA MET A 227 18.64 22.28 9.06
C MET A 227 17.88 21.88 10.33
N LEU A 228 16.93 20.94 10.22
CA LEU A 228 16.20 20.39 11.37
C LEU A 228 17.14 19.71 12.36
N LYS A 229 18.07 18.88 11.86
CA LYS A 229 19.09 18.23 12.68
C LYS A 229 19.96 19.24 13.38
N SER A 230 20.46 20.25 12.68
CA SER A 230 21.27 21.31 13.28
C SER A 230 20.51 22.12 14.34
N ALA A 231 19.21 22.36 14.13
CA ALA A 231 18.36 23.06 15.11
C ALA A 231 18.12 22.20 16.36
N LEU A 232 17.97 20.88 16.21
CA LEU A 232 17.82 19.94 17.32
C LEU A 232 19.13 19.77 18.11
N ASP A 233 20.26 19.67 17.43
CA ASP A 233 21.59 19.59 18.08
C ASP A 233 21.87 20.85 18.90
N ASN A 234 21.48 22.03 18.43
CA ASN A 234 21.60 23.31 19.16
C ASN A 234 20.62 23.45 20.35
N THR A 235 19.52 22.66 20.37
CA THR A 235 18.58 22.66 21.51
C THR A 235 18.94 21.64 22.58
N GLN A 236 19.86 20.72 22.33
CA GLN A 236 20.32 19.72 23.31
C GLN A 236 21.13 20.28 24.48
N GLU A 237 21.54 21.55 24.46
CA GLU A 237 22.18 22.19 25.63
C GLU A 237 21.22 22.56 26.76
N SER A 238 19.88 22.43 26.59
CA SER A 238 18.92 22.92 27.60
C SER A 238 17.73 22.03 27.95
N THR A 239 17.52 20.89 27.32
CA THR A 239 16.39 19.99 27.73
C THR A 239 16.73 18.52 27.45
N THR A 240 16.73 17.71 28.51
CA THR A 240 16.88 16.25 28.41
C THR A 240 15.68 15.67 27.67
N ILE A 241 15.95 14.85 26.65
CA ILE A 241 14.98 14.17 25.76
C ILE A 241 13.90 13.36 26.51
N ASN A 242 14.09 13.10 27.79
CA ASN A 242 13.13 12.40 28.67
C ASN A 242 11.81 13.16 28.88
N ASP A 243 11.82 14.50 28.87
CA ASP A 243 10.62 15.29 29.16
C ASP A 243 9.64 15.35 27.97
N ILE A 244 10.15 15.28 26.74
CA ILE A 244 9.30 15.27 25.55
C ILE A 244 8.65 13.89 25.33
N CYS A 245 9.27 12.81 25.79
CA CYS A 245 8.71 11.45 25.71
C CYS A 245 7.61 11.21 26.74
N LEU A 246 7.68 11.85 27.91
CA LEU A 246 6.70 11.71 29.00
C LEU A 246 5.41 12.48 28.73
N LEU A 247 5.47 13.66 28.07
CA LEU A 247 4.28 14.42 27.67
C LEU A 247 3.39 13.68 26.66
N TYR A 248 3.96 12.76 25.85
CA TYR A 248 3.21 11.98 24.86
C TYR A 248 2.65 10.65 25.41
N THR A 249 3.11 10.22 26.59
CA THR A 249 2.62 8.98 27.23
C THR A 249 1.54 9.25 28.26
N SER A 250 1.41 10.46 28.81
CA SER A 250 0.37 10.82 29.79
C SER A 250 -1.03 10.90 29.17
N ASP A 251 -1.17 11.38 27.90
CA ASP A 251 -2.46 11.43 27.19
C ASP A 251 -2.99 10.06 26.74
N ALA A 252 -2.22 8.99 26.92
CA ALA A 252 -2.64 7.63 26.55
C ALA A 252 -3.16 6.80 27.76
N ALA A 253 -3.06 7.33 28.97
CA ALA A 253 -3.42 6.64 30.21
C ALA A 253 -4.81 7.02 30.74
N ASP A 254 -5.39 8.14 30.27
CA ASP A 254 -6.67 8.64 30.76
C ASP A 254 -7.93 8.18 29.98
N ASP A 255 -7.76 7.30 28.98
CA ASP A 255 -8.87 6.71 28.20
C ASP A 255 -8.96 5.16 28.42
N ALA A 256 -8.94 4.71 29.68
CA ALA A 256 -9.24 3.32 30.03
C ALA A 256 -10.62 3.22 30.71
#